data_3ab055a7b2a325c6f98ade80feec136d
#
_entry.id   3ab055a7b2a325c6f98ade80feec136d
#
_cell.length_a   1.000
_cell.length_b   1.000
_cell.length_c   1.000
_cell.angle_alpha   90.00
_cell.angle_beta   90.00
_cell.angle_gamma   90.00
#
_symmetry.space_group_name_H-M   'P 1'
#
loop_
_entity.id
_entity.type
_entity.pdbx_description
1 polymer ?
#
loop_
_entity_poly.entity_id
_entity_poly.type
_entity_poly.pdbx_seq_one_letter_code
_entity_poly.pdbx_strand_id
1 'polypeptide(L)'
;MTFSTLYEIVKHSVTKFSEKIAFSMIGGEDISYKEVGERIEKVQTMLLNAGVNAGDKVAILSSSMPNWGVAYFAVTTAGMVAVPILPDFTGTELDLIIEHSEAKAILVSDKLYTKLSKETMERMNIVIRTKGLNIISQRVEARGEAKTPQPDDLAVIIYTSGTTSKPKGVMLTHYNIAAQTTIIPPLFDYNEHDQLLSILPLAHTYECTLGMIYPFSRGAQIHYLDRPPTASALMPALQKVRPTVIASVPLIMEKIYRSKVLPTFQKNALLRKLYSWDWSRKMLHKVAGKQLKKLFGGRMRFFAIGGAKFDTEAERFLLEGGFPYGIGYGLTETAPLLAGAVGNMVRLGSTGPALPAVQVRLENINPETKQGEIVVKTPCCMIGYYKNEEATKAVFTEDGWFRTGDLGAIAEDGWIFIKGRLKNMIVGPSGENIYPEDIEEVLNSNRFVAESVVTEEDGKLIALVHFNTTALEEAYDEFKHKFATNAEQAALKMEEIKREVLEYVNSKVNRFSKITKVIDNEGEFEKTPTKKIRRFNYDRRKAPKDGDAAQGGEQK
;
A
#
# COMPACT_ATOMS: atom_id res chain seq x y z
N MET A 1 -24.15 11.81 6.42
CA MET A 1 -23.99 12.92 5.46
C MET A 1 -23.37 12.35 4.22
N THR A 2 -23.95 12.60 3.07
CA THR A 2 -23.54 12.03 1.78
C THR A 2 -22.98 13.15 0.92
N PHE A 3 -21.82 12.94 0.32
CA PHE A 3 -21.19 13.86 -0.60
C PHE A 3 -21.09 13.21 -1.98
N SER A 4 -21.24 14.00 -3.02
CA SER A 4 -21.13 13.56 -4.41
C SER A 4 -19.82 14.03 -5.08
N THR A 5 -19.17 15.06 -4.51
CA THR A 5 -17.93 15.62 -5.05
C THR A 5 -16.93 15.96 -3.94
N LEU A 6 -15.65 16.05 -4.29
CA LEU A 6 -14.60 16.55 -3.41
C LEU A 6 -14.82 18.04 -3.06
N TYR A 7 -15.44 18.81 -3.97
CA TYR A 7 -15.81 20.20 -3.72
C TYR A 7 -16.78 20.32 -2.53
N GLU A 8 -17.82 19.49 -2.49
CA GLU A 8 -18.79 19.46 -1.39
C GLU A 8 -18.11 19.09 -0.06
N ILE A 9 -17.21 18.10 -0.07
CA ILE A 9 -16.43 17.70 1.11
C ILE A 9 -15.62 18.88 1.65
N VAL A 10 -14.85 19.54 0.78
CA VAL A 10 -13.98 20.67 1.19
C VAL A 10 -14.83 21.83 1.70
N LYS A 11 -15.83 22.26 0.93
CA LYS A 11 -16.74 23.36 1.31
C LYS A 11 -17.40 23.12 2.66
N HIS A 12 -17.92 21.89 2.87
CA HIS A 12 -18.52 21.52 4.15
C HIS A 12 -17.49 21.61 5.29
N SER A 13 -16.31 21.02 5.09
CA SER A 13 -15.33 20.86 6.17
C SER A 13 -14.71 22.19 6.60
N VAL A 14 -14.31 23.03 5.65
CA VAL A 14 -13.72 24.35 5.95
C VAL A 14 -14.73 25.31 6.59
N THR A 15 -16.02 25.13 6.31
CA THR A 15 -17.09 25.94 6.93
C THR A 15 -17.43 25.43 8.34
N LYS A 16 -17.67 24.13 8.46
CA LYS A 16 -18.15 23.52 9.71
C LYS A 16 -17.09 23.47 10.81
N PHE A 17 -15.85 23.20 10.43
CA PHE A 17 -14.75 22.98 11.37
C PHE A 17 -13.70 24.11 11.34
N SER A 18 -14.05 25.30 10.88
CA SER A 18 -13.17 26.44 10.57
C SER A 18 -12.05 26.65 11.58
N GLU A 19 -12.39 26.66 12.88
CA GLU A 19 -11.46 26.96 13.97
C GLU A 19 -10.63 25.77 14.46
N LYS A 20 -10.92 24.56 13.95
CA LYS A 20 -10.18 23.37 14.33
C LYS A 20 -8.90 23.25 13.50
N ILE A 21 -7.89 22.58 14.06
CA ILE A 21 -6.69 22.22 13.31
C ILE A 21 -7.03 21.02 12.39
N ALA A 22 -6.77 21.20 11.09
CA ALA A 22 -6.95 20.16 10.07
C ALA A 22 -5.67 19.36 9.88
N PHE A 23 -4.58 20.06 9.61
CA PHE A 23 -3.29 19.47 9.26
C PHE A 23 -2.17 19.99 10.17
N SER A 24 -1.28 19.07 10.59
CA SER A 24 -0.14 19.40 11.43
C SER A 24 1.13 18.77 10.88
N MET A 25 2.22 19.51 10.81
CA MET A 25 3.54 18.95 10.62
C MET A 25 4.18 18.69 11.99
N ILE A 26 4.61 17.48 12.27
CA ILE A 26 5.26 17.16 13.56
C ILE A 26 6.56 17.96 13.71
N GLY A 27 6.57 18.88 14.68
CA GLY A 27 7.70 19.80 14.87
C GLY A 27 7.68 21.03 13.96
N GLY A 28 6.59 21.25 13.23
CA GLY A 28 6.37 22.38 12.32
C GLY A 28 5.06 23.10 12.62
N GLU A 29 4.38 23.53 11.56
CA GLU A 29 3.14 24.32 11.64
C GLU A 29 1.89 23.45 11.86
N ASP A 30 0.90 24.06 12.49
CA ASP A 30 -0.48 23.61 12.54
C ASP A 30 -1.31 24.49 11.61
N ILE A 31 -2.22 23.92 10.83
CA ILE A 31 -3.06 24.60 9.85
C ILE A 31 -4.53 24.32 10.18
N SER A 32 -5.30 25.37 10.47
CA SER A 32 -6.74 25.24 10.70
C SER A 32 -7.50 24.88 9.42
N TYR A 33 -8.73 24.39 9.55
CA TYR A 33 -9.62 24.14 8.40
C TYR A 33 -9.86 25.42 7.59
N LYS A 34 -10.00 26.57 8.26
CA LYS A 34 -10.12 27.89 7.62
C LYS A 34 -8.89 28.22 6.77
N GLU A 35 -7.69 28.06 7.36
CA GLU A 35 -6.43 28.30 6.64
C GLU A 35 -6.23 27.32 5.48
N VAL A 36 -6.72 26.08 5.59
CA VAL A 36 -6.74 25.15 4.44
C VAL A 36 -7.55 25.76 3.30
N GLY A 37 -8.73 26.30 3.57
CA GLY A 37 -9.55 26.99 2.56
C GLY A 37 -8.83 28.18 1.90
N GLU A 38 -8.21 29.04 2.70
CA GLU A 38 -7.45 30.21 2.21
C GLU A 38 -6.24 29.78 1.34
N ARG A 39 -5.54 28.73 1.75
CA ARG A 39 -4.41 28.17 0.96
C ARG A 39 -4.89 27.50 -0.33
N ILE A 40 -6.05 26.86 -0.34
CA ILE A 40 -6.68 26.31 -1.55
C ILE A 40 -6.91 27.45 -2.55
N GLU A 41 -7.55 28.52 -2.16
CA GLU A 41 -7.83 29.69 -3.02
C GLU A 41 -6.54 30.31 -3.56
N LYS A 42 -5.49 30.39 -2.74
CA LYS A 42 -4.17 30.87 -3.16
C LYS A 42 -3.58 30.01 -4.28
N VAL A 43 -3.60 28.67 -4.11
CA VAL A 43 -3.07 27.74 -5.13
C VAL A 43 -3.89 27.79 -6.41
N GLN A 44 -5.22 27.83 -6.29
CA GLN A 44 -6.11 27.98 -7.45
C GLN A 44 -5.82 29.26 -8.23
N THR A 45 -5.63 30.38 -7.53
CA THR A 45 -5.28 31.66 -8.17
C THR A 45 -3.96 31.56 -8.95
N MET A 46 -2.93 30.90 -8.39
CA MET A 46 -1.66 30.70 -9.10
C MET A 46 -1.83 29.86 -10.36
N LEU A 47 -2.58 28.74 -10.28
CA LEU A 47 -2.83 27.87 -11.41
C LEU A 47 -3.62 28.57 -12.52
N LEU A 48 -4.69 29.29 -12.14
CA LEU A 48 -5.52 30.04 -13.08
C LEU A 48 -4.72 31.17 -13.78
N ASN A 49 -3.87 31.91 -13.04
CA ASN A 49 -3.03 32.96 -13.63
C ASN A 49 -1.93 32.43 -14.56
N ALA A 50 -1.70 31.10 -14.52
CA ALA A 50 -0.81 30.40 -15.45
C ALA A 50 -1.57 29.69 -16.59
N GLY A 51 -2.83 30.05 -16.83
CA GLY A 51 -3.63 29.50 -17.93
C GLY A 51 -4.02 28.03 -17.76
N VAL A 52 -4.07 27.51 -16.52
CA VAL A 52 -4.55 26.16 -16.25
C VAL A 52 -6.07 26.19 -16.12
N ASN A 53 -6.77 25.37 -16.87
CA ASN A 53 -8.24 25.35 -16.96
C ASN A 53 -8.85 24.13 -16.27
N ALA A 54 -10.14 24.18 -16.03
CA ALA A 54 -10.90 22.98 -15.66
C ALA A 54 -10.67 21.87 -16.71
N GLY A 55 -10.48 20.62 -16.24
CA GLY A 55 -10.11 19.47 -17.06
C GLY A 55 -8.61 19.30 -17.34
N ASP A 56 -7.79 20.35 -17.15
CA ASP A 56 -6.33 20.23 -17.27
C ASP A 56 -5.75 19.44 -16.10
N LYS A 57 -4.66 18.71 -16.38
CA LYS A 57 -4.00 17.85 -15.40
C LYS A 57 -2.92 18.64 -14.68
N VAL A 58 -2.85 18.45 -13.37
CA VAL A 58 -1.88 19.07 -12.47
C VAL A 58 -1.16 17.99 -11.67
N ALA A 59 0.13 17.84 -11.88
CA ALA A 59 0.93 16.86 -11.17
C ALA A 59 1.21 17.30 -9.72
N ILE A 60 1.16 16.34 -8.78
CA ILE A 60 1.53 16.54 -7.38
C ILE A 60 2.64 15.55 -7.03
N LEU A 61 3.89 16.00 -7.05
CA LEU A 61 5.09 15.23 -6.76
C LEU A 61 5.72 15.71 -5.46
N SER A 62 5.23 15.21 -4.34
CA SER A 62 5.70 15.68 -3.04
C SER A 62 5.62 14.58 -1.98
N SER A 63 6.47 14.67 -0.96
CA SER A 63 6.32 13.91 0.28
C SER A 63 5.01 14.31 0.97
N SER A 64 4.47 13.42 1.79
CA SER A 64 3.29 13.70 2.63
C SER A 64 3.57 14.88 3.57
N MET A 65 2.76 15.92 3.48
CA MET A 65 2.82 17.13 4.30
C MET A 65 1.50 17.89 4.24
N PRO A 66 1.23 18.85 5.15
CA PRO A 66 0.00 19.64 5.16
C PRO A 66 -0.39 20.21 3.78
N ASN A 67 0.55 20.86 3.11
CA ASN A 67 0.30 21.47 1.80
C ASN A 67 0.13 20.48 0.64
N TRP A 68 0.39 19.18 0.84
CA TRP A 68 0.03 18.15 -0.13
C TRP A 68 -1.50 18.04 -0.23
N GLY A 69 -2.18 18.00 0.91
CA GLY A 69 -3.65 17.99 0.96
C GLY A 69 -4.26 19.26 0.40
N VAL A 70 -3.66 20.43 0.72
CA VAL A 70 -4.04 21.71 0.12
C VAL A 70 -3.92 21.67 -1.41
N ALA A 71 -2.80 21.18 -1.95
CA ALA A 71 -2.59 21.05 -3.38
C ALA A 71 -3.63 20.15 -4.05
N TYR A 72 -3.88 18.98 -3.47
CA TYR A 72 -4.86 18.02 -3.97
C TYR A 72 -6.27 18.62 -4.02
N PHE A 73 -6.69 19.27 -2.93
CA PHE A 73 -7.99 19.90 -2.87
C PHE A 73 -8.09 21.15 -3.77
N ALA A 74 -7.03 21.94 -3.89
CA ALA A 74 -7.02 23.11 -4.77
C ALA A 74 -7.24 22.72 -6.24
N VAL A 75 -6.55 21.67 -6.70
CA VAL A 75 -6.69 21.16 -8.06
C VAL A 75 -8.10 20.61 -8.29
N THR A 76 -8.52 19.67 -7.43
CA THR A 76 -9.78 18.96 -7.66
C THR A 76 -11.01 19.84 -7.49
N THR A 77 -11.00 20.80 -6.55
CA THR A 77 -12.16 21.69 -6.32
C THR A 77 -12.30 22.82 -7.34
N ALA A 78 -11.26 23.09 -8.14
CA ALA A 78 -11.34 23.99 -9.30
C ALA A 78 -11.79 23.28 -10.59
N GLY A 79 -12.13 21.99 -10.54
CA GLY A 79 -12.49 21.19 -11.70
C GLY A 79 -11.29 20.74 -12.54
N MET A 80 -10.06 20.93 -12.05
CA MET A 80 -8.84 20.39 -12.65
C MET A 80 -8.64 18.94 -12.20
N VAL A 81 -7.80 18.19 -12.91
CA VAL A 81 -7.53 16.77 -12.65
C VAL A 81 -6.20 16.62 -11.90
N ALA A 82 -6.22 16.11 -10.70
CA ALA A 82 -5.01 15.82 -9.95
C ALA A 82 -4.28 14.59 -10.50
N VAL A 83 -2.95 14.67 -10.58
CA VAL A 83 -2.07 13.54 -10.92
C VAL A 83 -1.09 13.35 -9.75
N PRO A 84 -1.51 12.68 -8.67
CA PRO A 84 -0.64 12.38 -7.55
C PRO A 84 0.40 11.34 -7.93
N ILE A 85 1.69 11.67 -7.72
CA ILE A 85 2.81 10.83 -8.14
C ILE A 85 3.59 10.39 -6.90
N LEU A 86 3.84 9.08 -6.79
CA LEU A 86 4.60 8.50 -5.69
C LEU A 86 6.06 8.97 -5.73
N PRO A 87 6.64 9.40 -4.59
CA PRO A 87 8.01 9.90 -4.50
C PRO A 87 9.10 8.90 -4.87
N ASP A 88 8.77 7.60 -4.80
CA ASP A 88 9.71 6.50 -5.04
C ASP A 88 9.89 6.13 -6.52
N PHE A 89 9.15 6.76 -7.45
CA PHE A 89 9.42 6.61 -8.89
C PHE A 89 10.80 7.17 -9.25
N THR A 90 11.45 6.53 -10.22
CA THR A 90 12.71 7.00 -10.81
C THR A 90 12.50 8.26 -11.66
N GLY A 91 13.55 9.01 -11.95
CA GLY A 91 13.44 10.19 -12.81
C GLY A 91 12.81 9.89 -14.18
N THR A 92 13.22 8.81 -14.82
CA THR A 92 12.65 8.37 -16.11
C THR A 92 11.15 8.01 -15.99
N GLU A 93 10.75 7.30 -14.94
CA GLU A 93 9.33 7.00 -14.71
C GLU A 93 8.52 8.27 -14.44
N LEU A 94 9.08 9.24 -13.72
CA LEU A 94 8.45 10.55 -13.46
C LEU A 94 8.20 11.31 -14.76
N ASP A 95 9.21 11.43 -15.61
CA ASP A 95 9.07 12.11 -16.90
C ASP A 95 8.03 11.44 -17.79
N LEU A 96 8.03 10.12 -17.86
CA LEU A 96 7.01 9.35 -18.60
C LEU A 96 5.60 9.57 -18.06
N ILE A 97 5.40 9.59 -16.73
CA ILE A 97 4.09 9.83 -16.12
C ILE A 97 3.60 11.25 -16.43
N ILE A 98 4.46 12.25 -16.29
CA ILE A 98 4.11 13.64 -16.52
C ILE A 98 3.79 13.86 -18.01
N GLU A 99 4.58 13.30 -18.91
CA GLU A 99 4.32 13.36 -20.36
C GLU A 99 3.01 12.66 -20.74
N HIS A 100 2.82 11.39 -20.29
CA HIS A 100 1.63 10.61 -20.59
C HIS A 100 0.36 11.26 -20.03
N SER A 101 0.42 11.84 -18.82
CA SER A 101 -0.72 12.53 -18.22
C SER A 101 -1.03 13.87 -18.88
N GLU A 102 -0.12 14.44 -19.66
CA GLU A 102 -0.24 15.79 -20.26
C GLU A 102 -0.44 16.87 -19.19
N ALA A 103 0.24 16.71 -18.03
CA ALA A 103 0.16 17.68 -16.96
C ALA A 103 0.69 19.05 -17.41
N LYS A 104 -0.10 20.11 -17.18
CA LYS A 104 0.27 21.50 -17.53
C LYS A 104 0.96 22.22 -16.38
N ALA A 105 0.79 21.77 -15.16
CA ALA A 105 1.37 22.35 -13.96
C ALA A 105 1.84 21.27 -13.00
N ILE A 106 2.76 21.63 -12.11
CA ILE A 106 3.25 20.71 -11.10
C ILE A 106 3.45 21.42 -9.76
N LEU A 107 2.97 20.77 -8.67
CA LEU A 107 3.36 21.11 -7.31
C LEU A 107 4.40 20.09 -6.85
N VAL A 108 5.60 20.57 -6.45
CA VAL A 108 6.74 19.68 -6.19
C VAL A 108 7.47 20.05 -4.90
N SER A 109 7.91 19.03 -4.15
CA SER A 109 8.78 19.25 -2.98
C SER A 109 10.26 19.40 -3.38
N ASP A 110 11.05 20.11 -2.57
CA ASP A 110 12.44 20.46 -2.89
C ASP A 110 13.31 19.24 -3.23
N LYS A 111 13.17 18.15 -2.47
CA LYS A 111 13.94 16.92 -2.71
C LYS A 111 13.58 16.21 -4.02
N LEU A 112 12.33 16.33 -4.46
CA LEU A 112 11.84 15.65 -5.66
C LEU A 112 11.99 16.51 -6.91
N TYR A 113 12.10 17.82 -6.75
CA TYR A 113 12.39 18.76 -7.83
C TYR A 113 13.65 18.38 -8.61
N THR A 114 14.68 17.89 -7.91
CA THR A 114 15.96 17.50 -8.54
C THR A 114 15.88 16.20 -9.34
N LYS A 115 14.77 15.44 -9.23
CA LYS A 115 14.54 14.21 -10.01
C LYS A 115 13.94 14.48 -11.39
N LEU A 116 13.36 15.68 -11.60
CA LEU A 116 12.71 16.04 -12.86
C LEU A 116 13.74 16.48 -13.90
N SER A 117 13.52 16.06 -15.14
CA SER A 117 14.32 16.54 -16.26
C SER A 117 14.05 18.02 -16.55
N LYS A 118 15.02 18.65 -17.21
CA LYS A 118 14.87 20.05 -17.63
C LYS A 118 13.73 20.19 -18.64
N GLU A 119 13.61 19.23 -19.57
CA GLU A 119 12.55 19.19 -20.57
C GLU A 119 11.17 19.13 -19.93
N THR A 120 10.98 18.28 -18.91
CA THR A 120 9.71 18.19 -18.18
C THR A 120 9.34 19.52 -17.54
N MET A 121 10.30 20.20 -16.90
CA MET A 121 10.03 21.50 -16.27
C MET A 121 9.75 22.60 -17.29
N GLU A 122 10.38 22.56 -18.46
CA GLU A 122 10.16 23.51 -19.55
C GLU A 122 8.78 23.36 -20.22
N ARG A 123 8.12 22.21 -20.10
CA ARG A 123 6.76 21.98 -20.58
C ARG A 123 5.68 22.52 -19.63
N MET A 124 6.01 22.78 -18.36
CA MET A 124 5.04 23.24 -17.37
C MET A 124 4.70 24.72 -17.57
N ASN A 125 3.41 25.07 -17.53
CA ASN A 125 2.96 26.46 -17.47
C ASN A 125 3.45 27.12 -16.18
N ILE A 126 3.41 26.39 -15.08
CA ILE A 126 3.81 26.81 -13.75
C ILE A 126 4.36 25.65 -12.93
N VAL A 127 5.41 25.92 -12.17
CA VAL A 127 5.99 25.02 -11.16
C VAL A 127 5.86 25.67 -9.79
N ILE A 128 5.18 25.03 -8.87
CA ILE A 128 4.91 25.52 -7.51
C ILE A 128 5.64 24.65 -6.50
N ARG A 129 6.33 25.28 -5.55
CA ARG A 129 6.92 24.59 -4.39
C ARG A 129 5.83 24.21 -3.40
N THR A 130 5.70 22.92 -3.07
CA THR A 130 4.63 22.44 -2.18
C THR A 130 4.78 22.98 -0.76
N LYS A 131 6.00 23.02 -0.19
CA LYS A 131 6.22 23.41 1.21
C LYS A 131 5.75 24.83 1.52
N GLY A 132 6.10 25.80 0.67
CA GLY A 132 5.81 27.21 0.90
C GLY A 132 4.64 27.75 0.08
N LEU A 133 4.07 26.95 -0.81
CA LEU A 133 3.08 27.37 -1.80
C LEU A 133 3.54 28.66 -2.51
N ASN A 134 4.74 28.63 -3.07
CA ASN A 134 5.34 29.72 -3.82
C ASN A 134 5.79 29.27 -5.21
N ILE A 135 5.73 30.15 -6.16
CA ILE A 135 6.11 29.87 -7.55
C ILE A 135 7.61 29.70 -7.65
N ILE A 136 8.07 28.61 -8.27
CA ILE A 136 9.47 28.37 -8.65
C ILE A 136 9.71 28.94 -10.05
N SER A 137 8.82 28.63 -10.99
CA SER A 137 8.85 29.17 -12.35
C SER A 137 7.44 29.26 -12.91
N GLN A 138 7.20 30.27 -13.74
CA GLN A 138 5.96 30.46 -14.50
C GLN A 138 6.33 30.88 -15.91
N ARG A 139 5.79 30.16 -16.90
CA ARG A 139 6.10 30.37 -18.33
C ARG A 139 4.90 30.93 -19.11
N VAL A 140 3.72 30.71 -18.59
CA VAL A 140 2.47 31.17 -19.19
C VAL A 140 1.83 32.19 -18.26
N GLU A 141 1.52 33.35 -18.79
CA GLU A 141 0.75 34.40 -18.13
C GLU A 141 -0.57 34.56 -18.93
N ALA A 142 -1.56 33.80 -18.53
CA ALA A 142 -2.89 33.81 -19.13
C ALA A 142 -3.91 33.46 -18.05
N ARG A 143 -5.12 33.95 -18.17
CA ARG A 143 -6.18 33.63 -17.21
C ARG A 143 -6.91 32.37 -17.67
N GLY A 144 -6.80 31.31 -16.89
CA GLY A 144 -7.59 30.08 -17.04
C GLY A 144 -8.96 30.20 -16.37
N GLU A 145 -9.78 29.19 -16.57
CA GLU A 145 -11.13 29.09 -16.05
C GLU A 145 -11.30 27.90 -15.10
N ALA A 146 -11.83 28.16 -13.91
CA ALA A 146 -12.26 27.14 -12.98
C ALA A 146 -13.72 26.77 -13.24
N LYS A 147 -14.08 25.51 -12.92
CA LYS A 147 -15.46 25.02 -12.97
C LYS A 147 -15.77 24.28 -11.68
N THR A 148 -16.94 24.53 -11.11
CA THR A 148 -17.45 23.67 -10.03
C THR A 148 -17.65 22.26 -10.56
N PRO A 149 -16.93 21.27 -10.01
CA PRO A 149 -16.96 19.91 -10.57
C PRO A 149 -18.29 19.22 -10.31
N GLN A 150 -18.71 18.40 -11.27
CA GLN A 150 -19.86 17.52 -11.17
C GLN A 150 -19.42 16.11 -10.70
N PRO A 151 -20.34 15.27 -10.20
CA PRO A 151 -20.00 13.91 -9.71
C PRO A 151 -19.23 13.06 -10.70
N ASP A 152 -19.58 13.11 -11.99
CA ASP A 152 -18.98 12.30 -13.05
C ASP A 152 -17.74 12.94 -13.68
N ASP A 153 -17.40 14.19 -13.33
CA ASP A 153 -16.16 14.81 -13.80
C ASP A 153 -14.95 14.04 -13.27
N LEU A 154 -13.93 13.88 -14.11
CA LEU A 154 -12.66 13.25 -13.74
C LEU A 154 -11.96 14.09 -12.67
N ALA A 155 -11.69 13.49 -11.51
CA ALA A 155 -11.04 14.16 -10.39
C ALA A 155 -9.55 13.86 -10.33
N VAL A 156 -9.15 12.60 -10.65
CA VAL A 156 -7.78 12.16 -10.44
C VAL A 156 -7.36 11.08 -11.43
N ILE A 157 -6.09 11.09 -11.82
CA ILE A 157 -5.42 10.00 -12.54
C ILE A 157 -4.29 9.49 -11.67
N ILE A 158 -4.40 8.25 -11.15
CA ILE A 158 -3.40 7.66 -10.27
C ILE A 158 -2.61 6.61 -11.03
N TYR A 159 -1.30 6.82 -11.16
CA TYR A 159 -0.43 5.88 -11.84
C TYR A 159 -0.02 4.73 -10.92
N THR A 160 -0.37 3.52 -11.34
CA THR A 160 0.03 2.29 -10.66
C THR A 160 1.20 1.65 -11.41
N SER A 161 2.17 1.13 -10.65
CA SER A 161 3.22 0.28 -11.20
C SER A 161 2.60 -1.06 -11.57
N GLY A 162 2.08 -1.17 -12.79
CA GLY A 162 1.54 -2.43 -13.30
C GLY A 162 2.61 -3.52 -13.36
N THR A 163 2.19 -4.77 -13.56
CA THR A 163 3.08 -5.92 -13.86
C THR A 163 3.75 -5.80 -15.24
N THR A 164 3.42 -4.80 -16.02
CA THR A 164 4.03 -4.41 -17.30
C THR A 164 5.03 -3.27 -17.09
N SER A 165 5.98 -3.11 -18.00
CA SER A 165 7.05 -2.10 -17.93
C SER A 165 6.57 -0.63 -17.92
N LYS A 166 5.29 -0.36 -18.23
CA LYS A 166 4.72 1.00 -18.27
C LYS A 166 3.64 1.18 -17.21
N PRO A 167 3.68 2.29 -16.42
CA PRO A 167 2.63 2.63 -15.47
C PRO A 167 1.28 2.83 -16.14
N LYS A 168 0.18 2.38 -15.51
CA LYS A 168 -1.19 2.61 -15.97
C LYS A 168 -1.85 3.70 -15.13
N GLY A 169 -2.47 4.68 -15.77
CA GLY A 169 -3.20 5.75 -15.10
C GLY A 169 -4.66 5.35 -14.81
N VAL A 170 -4.98 5.09 -13.57
CA VAL A 170 -6.35 4.79 -13.09
C VAL A 170 -7.14 6.08 -13.02
N MET A 171 -8.27 6.16 -13.73
CA MET A 171 -9.16 7.34 -13.78
C MET A 171 -10.29 7.22 -12.75
N LEU A 172 -10.35 8.13 -11.78
CA LEU A 172 -11.41 8.20 -10.77
C LEU A 172 -12.16 9.53 -10.87
N THR A 173 -13.49 9.45 -10.87
CA THR A 173 -14.36 10.63 -10.82
C THR A 173 -14.46 11.18 -9.40
N HIS A 174 -15.04 12.39 -9.27
CA HIS A 174 -15.38 12.95 -7.96
C HIS A 174 -16.27 12.01 -7.16
N TYR A 175 -17.24 11.39 -7.80
CA TYR A 175 -18.18 10.49 -7.14
C TYR A 175 -17.52 9.20 -6.69
N ASN A 176 -16.62 8.60 -7.48
CA ASN A 176 -15.92 7.38 -7.08
C ASN A 176 -15.19 7.57 -5.73
N ILE A 177 -14.58 8.74 -5.53
CA ILE A 177 -13.82 9.04 -4.32
C ILE A 177 -14.76 9.47 -3.18
N ALA A 178 -15.72 10.36 -3.45
CA ALA A 178 -16.64 10.88 -2.45
C ALA A 178 -17.53 9.77 -1.84
N ALA A 179 -17.94 8.78 -2.65
CA ALA A 179 -18.76 7.64 -2.21
C ALA A 179 -18.07 6.84 -1.09
N GLN A 180 -16.74 6.80 -1.03
CA GLN A 180 -16.01 6.15 0.06
C GLN A 180 -16.37 6.74 1.43
N THR A 181 -16.64 8.05 1.52
CA THR A 181 -17.03 8.71 2.77
C THR A 181 -18.41 8.29 3.28
N THR A 182 -19.19 7.59 2.44
CA THR A 182 -20.52 7.06 2.75
C THR A 182 -20.50 5.57 3.05
N ILE A 183 -19.66 4.79 2.36
CA ILE A 183 -19.62 3.34 2.53
C ILE A 183 -18.71 2.87 3.66
N ILE A 184 -17.72 3.67 4.05
CA ILE A 184 -16.77 3.32 5.14
C ILE A 184 -17.37 3.48 6.55
N PRO A 185 -18.23 4.48 6.87
CA PRO A 185 -18.72 4.74 8.23
C PRO A 185 -19.27 3.53 8.99
N PRO A 186 -20.01 2.58 8.37
CA PRO A 186 -20.47 1.38 9.06
C PRO A 186 -19.34 0.47 9.54
N LEU A 187 -18.16 0.53 8.91
CA LEU A 187 -16.97 -0.20 9.33
C LEU A 187 -16.26 0.54 10.46
N PHE A 188 -15.95 1.81 10.25
CA PHE A 188 -15.33 2.69 11.23
C PHE A 188 -15.66 4.15 10.93
N ASP A 189 -16.27 4.84 11.89
CA ASP A 189 -16.60 6.25 11.75
C ASP A 189 -15.62 7.14 12.49
N TYR A 190 -15.01 8.08 11.74
CA TYR A 190 -14.19 9.15 12.29
C TYR A 190 -15.07 10.22 12.93
N ASN A 191 -14.48 10.96 13.84
CA ASN A 191 -15.11 12.15 14.43
C ASN A 191 -14.07 13.26 14.63
N GLU A 192 -14.57 14.42 14.99
CA GLU A 192 -13.80 15.65 15.16
C GLU A 192 -12.79 15.66 16.32
N HIS A 193 -12.74 14.58 17.13
CA HIS A 193 -11.76 14.40 18.21
C HIS A 193 -10.66 13.40 17.82
N ASP A 194 -10.76 12.82 16.62
CA ASP A 194 -9.74 11.89 16.14
C ASP A 194 -8.47 12.63 15.74
N GLN A 195 -7.35 12.01 16.09
CA GLN A 195 -6.02 12.44 15.72
C GLN A 195 -5.34 11.32 14.94
N LEU A 196 -5.08 11.59 13.68
CA LEU A 196 -4.43 10.64 12.79
C LEU A 196 -2.93 10.91 12.73
N LEU A 197 -2.16 9.85 12.66
CA LEU A 197 -0.75 9.93 12.26
C LEU A 197 -0.62 9.33 10.86
N SER A 198 -0.38 10.18 9.85
CA SER A 198 -0.17 9.79 8.47
C SER A 198 1.25 9.28 8.29
N ILE A 199 1.38 8.01 7.91
CA ILE A 199 2.67 7.33 7.76
C ILE A 199 2.89 6.72 6.38
N LEU A 200 1.87 6.71 5.54
CA LEU A 200 1.94 6.21 4.16
C LEU A 200 1.99 7.38 3.17
N PRO A 201 2.41 7.15 1.92
CA PRO A 201 2.39 8.19 0.90
C PRO A 201 0.96 8.63 0.56
N LEU A 202 0.67 9.93 0.63
CA LEU A 202 -0.63 10.51 0.25
C LEU A 202 -0.96 10.31 -1.25
N ALA A 203 0.03 10.13 -2.09
CA ALA A 203 -0.17 9.79 -3.50
C ALA A 203 -0.75 8.38 -3.71
N HIS A 204 -0.81 7.54 -2.68
CA HIS A 204 -1.49 6.24 -2.72
C HIS A 204 -2.95 6.39 -2.28
N THR A 205 -3.87 5.82 -3.03
CA THR A 205 -5.34 5.91 -2.82
C THR A 205 -5.74 5.56 -1.39
N TYR A 206 -5.09 4.55 -0.80
CA TYR A 206 -5.37 4.09 0.56
C TYR A 206 -5.17 5.21 1.59
N GLU A 207 -4.00 5.86 1.59
CA GLU A 207 -3.70 6.96 2.50
C GLU A 207 -4.49 8.21 2.12
N CYS A 208 -4.62 8.52 0.82
CA CYS A 208 -5.36 9.68 0.36
C CYS A 208 -6.82 9.64 0.85
N THR A 209 -7.48 8.50 0.72
CA THR A 209 -8.91 8.38 1.09
C THR A 209 -9.09 8.17 2.61
N LEU A 210 -8.43 7.14 3.20
CA LEU A 210 -8.65 6.80 4.62
C LEU A 210 -7.81 7.64 5.58
N GLY A 211 -6.66 8.12 5.15
CA GLY A 211 -5.75 8.94 5.96
C GLY A 211 -5.96 10.45 5.80
N MET A 212 -6.68 10.91 4.75
CA MET A 212 -6.86 12.34 4.51
C MET A 212 -8.31 12.71 4.18
N ILE A 213 -8.89 12.27 3.05
CA ILE A 213 -10.19 12.79 2.56
C ILE A 213 -11.32 12.49 3.56
N TYR A 214 -11.46 11.24 3.95
CA TYR A 214 -12.52 10.82 4.85
C TYR A 214 -12.39 11.43 6.25
N PRO A 215 -11.24 11.36 6.96
CA PRO A 215 -11.10 12.03 8.26
C PRO A 215 -11.25 13.56 8.17
N PHE A 216 -10.77 14.21 7.09
CA PHE A 216 -10.99 15.63 6.85
C PHE A 216 -12.49 15.97 6.76
N SER A 217 -13.29 15.14 6.11
CA SER A 217 -14.75 15.32 6.04
C SER A 217 -15.46 15.23 7.40
N ARG A 218 -14.80 14.66 8.41
CA ARG A 218 -15.29 14.45 9.77
C ARG A 218 -14.73 15.42 10.81
N GLY A 219 -13.87 16.36 10.41
CA GLY A 219 -13.27 17.35 11.30
C GLY A 219 -12.10 16.83 12.13
N ALA A 220 -11.52 15.69 11.75
CA ALA A 220 -10.37 15.10 12.43
C ALA A 220 -9.08 15.88 12.13
N GLN A 221 -8.07 15.79 13.02
CA GLN A 221 -6.76 16.36 12.84
C GLN A 221 -5.77 15.31 12.29
N ILE A 222 -5.00 15.68 11.27
CA ILE A 222 -4.05 14.80 10.60
C ILE A 222 -2.64 15.31 10.79
N HIS A 223 -1.78 14.47 11.38
CA HIS A 223 -0.36 14.77 11.64
C HIS A 223 0.53 14.08 10.62
N TYR A 224 1.48 14.81 10.05
CA TYR A 224 2.45 14.33 9.06
C TYR A 224 3.85 14.25 9.66
N LEU A 225 4.60 13.21 9.25
CA LEU A 225 6.02 13.07 9.57
C LEU A 225 6.88 13.89 8.61
N ASP A 226 7.96 14.49 9.13
CA ASP A 226 8.96 15.23 8.36
C ASP A 226 9.93 14.32 7.58
N ARG A 227 9.90 13.02 7.87
CA ARG A 227 10.79 11.98 7.32
C ARG A 227 10.08 10.63 7.17
N PRO A 228 10.66 9.66 6.43
CA PRO A 228 10.09 8.33 6.30
C PRO A 228 9.82 7.65 7.65
N PRO A 229 8.79 6.79 7.77
CA PRO A 229 8.35 6.19 9.03
C PRO A 229 9.28 5.03 9.48
N THR A 230 10.55 5.34 9.71
CA THR A 230 11.50 4.42 10.37
C THR A 230 11.17 4.31 11.86
N ALA A 231 11.66 3.28 12.52
CA ALA A 231 11.42 3.10 13.98
C ALA A 231 11.88 4.33 14.77
N SER A 232 13.01 4.94 14.39
CA SER A 232 13.55 6.15 15.04
C SER A 232 12.72 7.41 14.84
N ALA A 233 11.95 7.51 13.73
CA ALA A 233 11.03 8.60 13.45
C ALA A 233 9.64 8.35 14.06
N LEU A 234 9.15 7.10 13.93
CA LEU A 234 7.80 6.74 14.32
C LEU A 234 7.60 6.73 15.84
N MET A 235 8.56 6.19 16.61
CA MET A 235 8.42 6.06 18.05
C MET A 235 8.23 7.40 18.79
N PRO A 236 9.06 8.44 18.57
CA PRO A 236 8.85 9.76 19.15
C PRO A 236 7.52 10.39 18.69
N ALA A 237 7.14 10.21 17.42
CA ALA A 237 5.89 10.74 16.86
C ALA A 237 4.67 10.12 17.54
N LEU A 238 4.64 8.80 17.76
CA LEU A 238 3.57 8.09 18.48
C LEU A 238 3.40 8.62 19.90
N GLN A 239 4.48 8.91 20.60
CA GLN A 239 4.41 9.44 21.97
C GLN A 239 3.96 10.91 21.99
N LYS A 240 4.39 11.72 21.01
CA LYS A 240 4.03 13.14 20.91
C LYS A 240 2.57 13.33 20.50
N VAL A 241 2.14 12.68 19.43
CA VAL A 241 0.80 12.80 18.84
C VAL A 241 -0.23 12.00 19.65
N ARG A 242 0.14 10.82 20.15
CA ARG A 242 -0.77 9.87 20.79
C ARG A 242 -2.01 9.61 19.91
N PRO A 243 -1.80 9.11 18.67
CA PRO A 243 -2.86 9.06 17.68
C PRO A 243 -4.01 8.14 18.12
N THR A 244 -5.22 8.47 17.66
CA THR A 244 -6.40 7.61 17.79
C THR A 244 -6.55 6.67 16.61
N VAL A 245 -6.01 7.06 15.44
CA VAL A 245 -6.08 6.27 14.21
C VAL A 245 -4.76 6.33 13.46
N ILE A 246 -4.38 5.19 12.88
CA ILE A 246 -3.27 5.07 11.92
C ILE A 246 -3.70 4.14 10.78
N ALA A 247 -3.48 4.56 9.55
CA ALA A 247 -3.53 3.68 8.39
C ALA A 247 -2.11 3.10 8.14
N SER A 248 -2.02 1.79 7.94
CA SER A 248 -0.73 1.09 7.86
C SER A 248 -0.77 -0.07 6.88
N VAL A 249 0.42 -0.53 6.50
CA VAL A 249 0.61 -1.79 5.78
C VAL A 249 1.03 -2.91 6.76
N PRO A 250 0.76 -4.20 6.44
CA PRO A 250 1.11 -5.35 7.28
C PRO A 250 2.55 -5.32 7.80
N LEU A 251 3.51 -5.02 6.92
CA LEU A 251 4.95 -5.06 7.19
C LEU A 251 5.36 -4.33 8.47
N ILE A 252 4.71 -3.20 8.81
CA ILE A 252 5.07 -2.43 10.01
C ILE A 252 4.74 -3.23 11.27
N MET A 253 3.55 -3.81 11.33
CA MET A 253 3.12 -4.60 12.49
C MET A 253 3.85 -5.94 12.57
N GLU A 254 4.09 -6.58 11.42
CA GLU A 254 4.89 -7.81 11.33
C GLU A 254 6.32 -7.62 11.85
N LYS A 255 6.97 -6.51 11.46
CA LYS A 255 8.30 -6.17 11.98
C LYS A 255 8.27 -5.97 13.50
N ILE A 256 7.27 -5.27 14.03
CA ILE A 256 7.12 -5.09 15.48
C ILE A 256 6.91 -6.44 16.17
N TYR A 257 6.02 -7.28 15.65
CA TYR A 257 5.76 -8.62 16.19
C TYR A 257 7.03 -9.47 16.20
N ARG A 258 7.72 -9.59 15.07
CA ARG A 258 8.90 -10.45 14.92
C ARG A 258 10.12 -9.94 15.68
N SER A 259 10.33 -8.60 15.73
CA SER A 259 11.53 -8.03 16.35
C SER A 259 11.40 -7.73 17.84
N LYS A 260 10.18 -7.56 18.37
CA LYS A 260 9.95 -7.15 19.77
C LYS A 260 9.10 -8.13 20.56
N VAL A 261 8.04 -8.67 19.95
CA VAL A 261 7.05 -9.48 20.67
C VAL A 261 7.48 -10.95 20.73
N LEU A 262 7.68 -11.57 19.58
CA LEU A 262 8.01 -12.99 19.48
C LEU A 262 9.29 -13.39 20.23
N PRO A 263 10.41 -12.65 20.16
CA PRO A 263 11.63 -12.98 20.90
C PRO A 263 11.43 -12.98 22.43
N THR A 264 10.55 -12.09 22.92
CA THR A 264 10.22 -12.05 24.37
C THR A 264 9.60 -13.36 24.82
N PHE A 265 8.75 -14.00 24.00
CA PHE A 265 8.12 -15.27 24.32
C PHE A 265 9.03 -16.48 24.09
N GLN A 266 10.08 -16.31 23.31
CA GLN A 266 11.05 -17.37 23.00
C GLN A 266 12.33 -17.32 23.87
N LYS A 267 12.45 -16.34 24.77
CA LYS A 267 13.66 -16.03 25.54
C LYS A 267 14.20 -17.23 26.36
N ASN A 268 13.35 -18.08 26.90
CA ASN A 268 13.74 -19.26 27.66
C ASN A 268 12.79 -20.45 27.45
N ALA A 269 13.22 -21.65 27.86
CA ALA A 269 12.45 -22.89 27.67
C ALA A 269 11.06 -22.86 28.34
N LEU A 270 10.94 -22.21 29.51
CA LEU A 270 9.67 -22.10 30.23
C LEU A 270 8.67 -21.24 29.45
N LEU A 271 9.09 -20.07 28.97
CA LEU A 271 8.22 -19.19 28.17
C LEU A 271 7.84 -19.84 26.85
N ARG A 272 8.75 -20.55 26.17
CA ARG A 272 8.42 -21.32 24.97
C ARG A 272 7.35 -22.38 25.26
N LYS A 273 7.46 -23.12 26.39
CA LYS A 273 6.46 -24.11 26.78
C LYS A 273 5.12 -23.45 27.13
N LEU A 274 5.10 -22.33 27.83
CA LEU A 274 3.87 -21.56 28.10
C LEU A 274 3.24 -21.03 26.79
N TYR A 275 4.05 -20.57 25.86
CA TYR A 275 3.59 -20.06 24.58
C TYR A 275 2.96 -21.15 23.69
N SER A 276 3.35 -22.42 23.85
CA SER A 276 2.76 -23.53 23.08
C SER A 276 1.33 -23.92 23.50
N TRP A 277 0.87 -23.47 24.66
CA TRP A 277 -0.49 -23.75 25.15
C TRP A 277 -1.43 -22.57 24.86
N ASP A 278 -2.58 -22.84 24.29
CA ASP A 278 -3.54 -21.82 23.83
C ASP A 278 -3.94 -20.81 24.92
N TRP A 279 -4.29 -21.27 26.11
CA TRP A 279 -4.75 -20.39 27.18
C TRP A 279 -3.64 -19.46 27.68
N SER A 280 -2.41 -19.97 27.88
CA SER A 280 -1.28 -19.18 28.33
C SER A 280 -0.74 -18.26 27.24
N ARG A 281 -0.72 -18.70 25.97
CA ARG A 281 -0.43 -17.82 24.83
C ARG A 281 -1.39 -16.63 24.79
N LYS A 282 -2.70 -16.84 24.93
CA LYS A 282 -3.69 -15.76 24.98
C LYS A 282 -3.46 -14.80 26.14
N MET A 283 -3.04 -15.31 27.33
CA MET A 283 -2.67 -14.44 28.45
C MET A 283 -1.42 -13.60 28.15
N LEU A 284 -0.38 -14.22 27.59
CA LEU A 284 0.85 -13.54 27.19
C LEU A 284 0.56 -12.48 26.13
N HIS A 285 -0.26 -12.81 25.12
CA HIS A 285 -0.70 -11.87 24.08
C HIS A 285 -1.48 -10.68 24.66
N LYS A 286 -2.38 -10.90 25.64
CA LYS A 286 -3.09 -9.79 26.33
C LYS A 286 -2.15 -8.84 27.05
N VAL A 287 -1.12 -9.36 27.71
CA VAL A 287 -0.12 -8.51 28.39
C VAL A 287 0.69 -7.71 27.35
N ALA A 288 1.21 -8.37 26.34
CA ALA A 288 1.97 -7.72 25.28
C ALA A 288 1.12 -6.73 24.45
N GLY A 289 -0.15 -7.05 24.18
CA GLY A 289 -1.09 -6.16 23.48
C GLY A 289 -1.36 -4.87 24.27
N LYS A 290 -1.48 -4.94 25.60
CA LYS A 290 -1.56 -3.74 26.46
C LYS A 290 -0.30 -2.88 26.37
N GLN A 291 0.88 -3.50 26.36
CA GLN A 291 2.15 -2.80 26.19
C GLN A 291 2.25 -2.17 24.80
N LEU A 292 1.84 -2.89 23.75
CA LEU A 292 1.79 -2.37 22.40
C LEU A 292 0.85 -1.17 22.29
N LYS A 293 -0.35 -1.24 22.86
CA LYS A 293 -1.28 -0.10 22.90
C LYS A 293 -0.68 1.12 23.60
N LYS A 294 0.03 0.91 24.71
CA LYS A 294 0.76 1.99 25.41
C LYS A 294 1.88 2.57 24.55
N LEU A 295 2.60 1.73 23.80
CA LEU A 295 3.65 2.13 22.86
C LEU A 295 3.10 3.04 21.75
N PHE A 296 1.87 2.79 21.29
CA PHE A 296 1.16 3.61 20.34
C PHE A 296 0.45 4.83 20.95
N GLY A 297 0.86 5.27 22.14
CA GLY A 297 0.33 6.47 22.80
C GLY A 297 -0.90 6.25 23.69
N GLY A 298 -1.40 5.02 23.81
CA GLY A 298 -2.46 4.61 24.74
C GLY A 298 -3.90 5.02 24.36
N ARG A 299 -4.09 5.78 23.25
CA ARG A 299 -5.40 6.33 22.83
C ARG A 299 -5.93 5.68 21.55
N MET A 300 -5.23 4.68 21.01
CA MET A 300 -5.58 4.04 19.74
C MET A 300 -7.01 3.49 19.78
N ARG A 301 -7.84 3.97 18.86
CA ARG A 301 -9.19 3.49 18.58
C ARG A 301 -9.20 2.52 17.41
N PHE A 302 -8.36 2.79 16.40
CA PHE A 302 -8.32 2.02 15.17
C PHE A 302 -6.94 2.04 14.52
N PHE A 303 -6.43 0.87 14.23
CA PHE A 303 -5.22 0.65 13.44
C PHE A 303 -5.60 -0.10 12.16
N ALA A 304 -5.76 0.62 11.07
CA ALA A 304 -6.15 0.05 9.79
C ALA A 304 -4.96 -0.66 9.13
N ILE A 305 -5.16 -1.90 8.69
CA ILE A 305 -4.16 -2.70 7.98
C ILE A 305 -4.72 -3.06 6.60
N GLY A 306 -3.98 -2.72 5.54
CA GLY A 306 -4.39 -2.99 4.17
C GLY A 306 -3.24 -2.99 3.18
N GLY A 307 -3.54 -3.26 1.91
CA GLY A 307 -2.60 -3.15 0.80
C GLY A 307 -1.76 -4.41 0.50
N ALA A 308 -1.66 -5.36 1.43
CA ALA A 308 -1.02 -6.67 1.23
C ALA A 308 -1.63 -7.73 2.17
N LYS A 309 -1.31 -8.99 1.92
CA LYS A 309 -1.67 -10.10 2.83
C LYS A 309 -0.97 -9.90 4.17
N PHE A 310 -1.68 -10.16 5.26
CA PHE A 310 -1.15 -10.01 6.62
C PHE A 310 -0.75 -11.37 7.18
N ASP A 311 0.43 -11.44 7.81
CA ASP A 311 0.95 -12.65 8.47
C ASP A 311 -0.03 -13.14 9.55
N THR A 312 -0.45 -14.40 9.44
CA THR A 312 -1.50 -14.98 10.30
C THR A 312 -1.10 -15.02 11.78
N GLU A 313 0.19 -15.20 12.11
CA GLU A 313 0.64 -15.23 13.51
C GLU A 313 0.69 -13.82 14.11
N ALA A 314 1.12 -12.83 13.32
CA ALA A 314 1.07 -11.42 13.73
C ALA A 314 -0.37 -10.95 13.90
N GLU A 315 -1.28 -11.35 13.01
CA GLU A 315 -2.72 -11.07 13.12
C GLU A 315 -3.32 -11.72 14.37
N ARG A 316 -3.03 -13.00 14.61
CA ARG A 316 -3.46 -13.73 15.82
C ARG A 316 -2.99 -13.02 17.09
N PHE A 317 -1.76 -12.53 17.12
CA PHE A 317 -1.24 -11.75 18.23
C PHE A 317 -2.07 -10.48 18.49
N LEU A 318 -2.42 -9.73 17.46
CA LEU A 318 -3.24 -8.52 17.61
C LEU A 318 -4.64 -8.86 18.13
N LEU A 319 -5.27 -9.90 17.57
CA LEU A 319 -6.60 -10.35 17.93
C LEU A 319 -6.65 -10.83 19.39
N GLU A 320 -5.80 -11.79 19.78
CA GLU A 320 -5.72 -12.33 21.14
C GLU A 320 -5.25 -11.28 22.15
N GLY A 321 -4.37 -10.35 21.72
CA GLY A 321 -3.86 -9.23 22.52
C GLY A 321 -4.87 -8.11 22.74
N GLY A 322 -6.00 -8.12 22.06
CA GLY A 322 -7.03 -7.08 22.13
C GLY A 322 -6.54 -5.72 21.63
N PHE A 323 -5.63 -5.72 20.66
CA PHE A 323 -5.20 -4.49 20.00
C PHE A 323 -6.29 -4.02 19.03
N PRO A 324 -6.65 -2.71 18.98
CA PRO A 324 -7.76 -2.22 18.17
C PRO A 324 -7.35 -2.09 16.70
N TYR A 325 -7.36 -3.20 15.97
CA TYR A 325 -7.04 -3.22 14.55
C TYR A 325 -8.24 -3.59 13.68
N GLY A 326 -8.10 -3.33 12.40
CA GLY A 326 -9.00 -3.82 11.38
C GLY A 326 -8.24 -4.10 10.10
N ILE A 327 -8.82 -4.97 9.30
CA ILE A 327 -8.28 -5.37 8.00
C ILE A 327 -9.20 -4.84 6.91
N GLY A 328 -8.59 -4.33 5.81
CA GLY A 328 -9.30 -3.87 4.63
C GLY A 328 -8.72 -4.42 3.35
N TYR A 329 -9.61 -4.67 2.39
CA TYR A 329 -9.29 -5.09 1.03
C TYR A 329 -9.80 -4.06 0.04
N GLY A 330 -9.00 -3.78 -0.97
CA GLY A 330 -9.34 -2.91 -2.08
C GLY A 330 -8.16 -2.62 -3.00
N LEU A 331 -8.42 -1.83 -4.03
CA LEU A 331 -7.48 -1.53 -5.10
C LEU A 331 -7.51 -0.03 -5.42
N THR A 332 -6.50 0.45 -6.13
CA THR A 332 -6.51 1.83 -6.66
C THR A 332 -7.74 2.05 -7.54
N GLU A 333 -8.08 1.04 -8.34
CA GLU A 333 -9.23 1.00 -9.25
C GLU A 333 -10.60 1.08 -8.55
N THR A 334 -10.62 0.99 -7.21
CA THR A 334 -11.86 1.02 -6.41
C THR A 334 -11.88 2.11 -5.31
N ALA A 335 -10.98 3.08 -5.35
CA ALA A 335 -10.88 4.36 -4.64
C ALA A 335 -10.79 4.37 -3.08
N PRO A 336 -10.30 3.45 -2.29
CA PRO A 336 -9.83 2.11 -2.60
C PRO A 336 -10.69 0.97 -2.04
N LEU A 337 -11.50 1.17 -0.97
CA LEU A 337 -11.96 0.12 -0.06
C LEU A 337 -13.21 -0.61 -0.58
N LEU A 338 -13.15 -1.94 -0.58
CA LEU A 338 -14.23 -2.84 -0.99
C LEU A 338 -14.80 -3.66 0.16
N ALA A 339 -13.92 -4.16 1.03
CA ALA A 339 -14.29 -5.03 2.14
C ALA A 339 -13.47 -4.71 3.38
N GLY A 340 -13.98 -5.01 4.55
CA GLY A 340 -13.26 -4.78 5.79
C GLY A 340 -13.92 -5.39 7.01
N ALA A 341 -13.12 -5.61 8.05
CA ALA A 341 -13.58 -5.99 9.38
C ALA A 341 -12.75 -5.30 10.47
N VAL A 342 -13.37 -4.97 11.60
CA VAL A 342 -12.72 -4.25 12.70
C VAL A 342 -12.99 -4.90 14.05
N GLY A 343 -12.03 -4.83 14.95
CA GLY A 343 -12.16 -5.25 16.35
C GLY A 343 -12.60 -6.70 16.49
N ASN A 344 -13.66 -6.94 17.26
CA ASN A 344 -14.17 -8.29 17.54
C ASN A 344 -14.83 -8.99 16.33
N MET A 345 -15.07 -8.25 15.25
CA MET A 345 -15.59 -8.82 13.99
C MET A 345 -14.49 -9.35 13.07
N VAL A 346 -13.22 -9.21 13.43
CA VAL A 346 -12.13 -9.73 12.60
C VAL A 346 -12.09 -11.25 12.69
N ARG A 347 -11.94 -11.91 11.53
CA ARG A 347 -11.73 -13.36 11.40
C ARG A 347 -10.36 -13.58 10.76
N LEU A 348 -9.50 -14.36 11.42
CA LEU A 348 -8.12 -14.61 10.97
C LEU A 348 -8.04 -15.03 9.50
N GLY A 349 -7.17 -14.37 8.76
CA GLY A 349 -6.92 -14.62 7.35
C GLY A 349 -8.01 -14.14 6.40
N SER A 350 -9.06 -13.47 6.91
CA SER A 350 -10.13 -12.88 6.11
C SER A 350 -9.92 -11.36 5.98
N THR A 351 -10.40 -10.80 4.88
CA THR A 351 -10.45 -9.33 4.67
C THR A 351 -11.79 -8.71 5.10
N GLY A 352 -12.68 -9.49 5.70
CA GLY A 352 -14.01 -9.04 6.11
C GLY A 352 -15.09 -9.23 5.03
N PRO A 353 -16.34 -8.89 5.34
CA PRO A 353 -17.42 -8.85 4.36
C PRO A 353 -17.32 -7.62 3.47
N ALA A 354 -18.02 -7.66 2.33
CA ALA A 354 -18.17 -6.50 1.45
C ALA A 354 -18.81 -5.32 2.18
N LEU A 355 -18.33 -4.11 1.89
CA LEU A 355 -18.92 -2.88 2.43
C LEU A 355 -20.29 -2.58 1.80
N PRO A 356 -21.13 -1.73 2.42
CA PRO A 356 -22.37 -1.27 1.83
C PRO A 356 -22.15 -0.72 0.40
N ALA A 357 -23.09 -1.00 -0.51
CA ALA A 357 -23.03 -0.64 -1.93
C ALA A 357 -21.86 -1.31 -2.72
N VAL A 358 -21.18 -2.30 -2.14
CA VAL A 358 -20.23 -3.16 -2.84
C VAL A 358 -20.85 -4.52 -3.06
N GLN A 359 -21.07 -4.88 -4.33
CA GLN A 359 -21.47 -6.22 -4.72
C GLN A 359 -20.22 -7.02 -5.09
N VAL A 360 -20.15 -8.27 -4.64
CA VAL A 360 -19.01 -9.16 -4.90
C VAL A 360 -19.53 -10.50 -5.35
N ARG A 361 -18.93 -11.06 -6.41
CA ARG A 361 -19.13 -12.44 -6.82
C ARG A 361 -17.81 -13.09 -7.22
N LEU A 362 -17.80 -14.41 -7.34
CA LEU A 362 -16.67 -15.15 -7.89
C LEU A 362 -16.97 -15.56 -9.32
N GLU A 363 -16.00 -15.44 -10.21
CA GLU A 363 -16.03 -16.00 -11.56
C GLU A 363 -14.96 -17.09 -11.72
N ASN A 364 -15.16 -17.97 -12.71
CA ASN A 364 -14.26 -19.09 -12.99
C ASN A 364 -13.96 -19.95 -11.75
N ILE A 365 -15.03 -20.31 -11.02
CA ILE A 365 -14.94 -21.04 -9.74
C ILE A 365 -14.40 -22.45 -9.99
N ASN A 366 -13.29 -22.77 -9.31
CA ASN A 366 -12.80 -24.15 -9.25
C ASN A 366 -13.77 -25.01 -8.40
N PRO A 367 -14.30 -26.10 -8.92
CA PRO A 367 -15.32 -26.90 -8.24
C PRO A 367 -14.81 -27.60 -6.97
N GLU A 368 -13.51 -27.89 -6.89
CA GLU A 368 -12.89 -28.57 -5.75
C GLU A 368 -12.56 -27.60 -4.62
N THR A 369 -11.88 -26.48 -4.95
CA THR A 369 -11.38 -25.50 -3.97
C THR A 369 -12.41 -24.44 -3.61
N LYS A 370 -13.50 -24.30 -4.40
CA LYS A 370 -14.50 -23.22 -4.29
C LYS A 370 -13.91 -21.81 -4.41
N GLN A 371 -12.73 -21.70 -4.99
CA GLN A 371 -12.04 -20.42 -5.25
C GLN A 371 -12.31 -19.95 -6.66
N GLY A 372 -12.37 -18.63 -6.85
CA GLY A 372 -12.57 -18.01 -8.16
C GLY A 372 -12.01 -16.61 -8.19
N GLU A 373 -12.02 -15.98 -9.37
CA GLU A 373 -11.68 -14.58 -9.53
C GLU A 373 -12.72 -13.71 -8.81
N ILE A 374 -12.26 -12.82 -7.95
CA ILE A 374 -13.14 -11.84 -7.32
C ILE A 374 -13.49 -10.76 -8.34
N VAL A 375 -14.78 -10.60 -8.63
CA VAL A 375 -15.30 -9.50 -9.43
C VAL A 375 -16.25 -8.65 -8.60
N VAL A 376 -16.22 -7.34 -8.82
CA VAL A 376 -16.96 -6.39 -7.98
C VAL A 376 -17.75 -5.39 -8.81
N LYS A 377 -18.86 -4.91 -8.24
CA LYS A 377 -19.64 -3.80 -8.76
C LYS A 377 -19.91 -2.81 -7.65
N THR A 378 -19.44 -1.58 -7.82
CA THR A 378 -19.47 -0.55 -6.77
C THR A 378 -19.44 0.86 -7.39
N PRO A 379 -20.06 1.87 -6.79
CA PRO A 379 -19.96 3.26 -7.23
C PRO A 379 -18.54 3.82 -7.12
N CYS A 380 -17.65 3.16 -6.34
CA CYS A 380 -16.26 3.59 -6.16
C CYS A 380 -15.32 3.07 -7.26
N CYS A 381 -15.83 2.31 -8.24
CA CYS A 381 -15.02 1.74 -9.31
C CYS A 381 -14.58 2.80 -10.32
N MET A 382 -13.35 2.71 -10.78
CA MET A 382 -12.78 3.58 -11.81
C MET A 382 -13.62 3.58 -13.10
N ILE A 383 -13.50 4.63 -13.90
CA ILE A 383 -14.11 4.69 -15.24
C ILE A 383 -13.22 4.02 -16.30
N GLY A 384 -11.97 3.72 -16.00
CA GLY A 384 -11.03 3.02 -16.89
C GLY A 384 -9.59 3.47 -16.70
N TYR A 385 -8.72 2.98 -17.59
CA TYR A 385 -7.31 3.38 -17.65
C TYR A 385 -7.11 4.50 -18.69
N TYR A 386 -6.47 5.57 -18.27
CA TYR A 386 -6.21 6.75 -19.11
C TYR A 386 -5.44 6.38 -20.38
N LYS A 387 -5.99 6.76 -21.54
CA LYS A 387 -5.44 6.44 -22.87
C LYS A 387 -5.15 4.95 -23.11
N ASN A 388 -5.95 4.06 -22.50
CA ASN A 388 -5.75 2.62 -22.65
C ASN A 388 -7.10 1.86 -22.63
N GLU A 389 -7.84 1.96 -23.74
CA GLU A 389 -9.15 1.33 -23.90
C GLU A 389 -9.06 -0.20 -23.88
N GLU A 390 -8.01 -0.78 -24.47
CA GLU A 390 -7.81 -2.22 -24.50
C GLU A 390 -7.67 -2.79 -23.08
N ALA A 391 -6.80 -2.18 -22.26
CA ALA A 391 -6.65 -2.58 -20.86
C ALA A 391 -7.92 -2.32 -20.05
N THR A 392 -8.70 -1.29 -20.39
CA THR A 392 -9.99 -1.01 -19.75
C THR A 392 -11.00 -2.10 -20.08
N LYS A 393 -11.19 -2.43 -21.35
CA LYS A 393 -12.10 -3.51 -21.79
C LYS A 393 -11.73 -4.88 -21.18
N ALA A 394 -10.44 -5.16 -21.03
CA ALA A 394 -9.96 -6.43 -20.47
C ALA A 394 -10.32 -6.64 -18.99
N VAL A 395 -10.60 -5.57 -18.23
CA VAL A 395 -10.90 -5.65 -16.79
C VAL A 395 -12.37 -5.43 -16.44
N PHE A 396 -13.23 -5.20 -17.44
CA PHE A 396 -14.67 -5.15 -17.22
C PHE A 396 -15.36 -6.33 -17.93
N THR A 397 -16.35 -6.90 -17.28
CA THR A 397 -17.23 -7.89 -17.88
C THR A 397 -18.30 -7.19 -18.76
N GLU A 398 -18.96 -7.94 -19.64
CA GLU A 398 -20.04 -7.39 -20.50
C GLU A 398 -21.20 -6.81 -19.67
N ASP A 399 -21.49 -7.36 -18.48
CA ASP A 399 -22.51 -6.88 -17.54
C ASP A 399 -22.00 -5.81 -16.55
N GLY A 400 -20.80 -5.25 -16.80
CA GLY A 400 -20.24 -4.09 -16.12
C GLY A 400 -19.64 -4.36 -14.73
N TRP A 401 -19.18 -5.60 -14.45
CA TRP A 401 -18.41 -5.90 -13.25
C TRP A 401 -16.92 -5.70 -13.50
N PHE A 402 -16.23 -5.21 -12.49
CA PHE A 402 -14.78 -5.03 -12.53
C PHE A 402 -14.06 -6.30 -12.06
N ARG A 403 -13.16 -6.81 -12.90
CA ARG A 403 -12.28 -7.95 -12.63
C ARG A 403 -11.08 -7.48 -11.81
N THR A 404 -10.99 -7.89 -10.56
CA THR A 404 -9.92 -7.44 -9.67
C THR A 404 -8.56 -8.08 -10.01
N GLY A 405 -8.57 -9.22 -10.70
CA GLY A 405 -7.40 -10.06 -10.91
C GLY A 405 -6.91 -10.73 -9.63
N ASP A 406 -7.69 -10.65 -8.54
CA ASP A 406 -7.43 -11.36 -7.29
C ASP A 406 -8.24 -12.65 -7.23
N LEU A 407 -7.59 -13.71 -6.81
CA LEU A 407 -8.26 -14.96 -6.50
C LEU A 407 -8.71 -14.95 -5.04
N GLY A 408 -9.91 -15.49 -4.79
CA GLY A 408 -10.43 -15.58 -3.44
C GLY A 408 -11.50 -16.62 -3.26
N ALA A 409 -11.98 -16.73 -2.04
CA ALA A 409 -13.14 -17.50 -1.64
C ALA A 409 -14.10 -16.61 -0.84
N ILE A 410 -15.40 -16.88 -0.97
CA ILE A 410 -16.44 -16.21 -0.18
C ILE A 410 -17.12 -17.28 0.65
N ALA A 411 -17.10 -17.12 1.97
CA ALA A 411 -17.80 -18.01 2.88
C ALA A 411 -19.33 -17.80 2.77
N GLU A 412 -20.13 -18.76 3.23
CA GLU A 412 -21.60 -18.71 3.20
C GLU A 412 -22.18 -17.47 3.89
N ASP A 413 -21.49 -16.96 4.90
CA ASP A 413 -21.84 -15.74 5.63
C ASP A 413 -21.25 -14.45 5.02
N GLY A 414 -20.73 -14.51 3.79
CA GLY A 414 -20.25 -13.36 3.02
C GLY A 414 -18.82 -12.91 3.33
N TRP A 415 -18.07 -13.64 4.15
CA TRP A 415 -16.68 -13.29 4.45
C TRP A 415 -15.74 -13.61 3.29
N ILE A 416 -14.89 -12.63 2.94
CA ILE A 416 -13.97 -12.71 1.79
C ILE A 416 -12.58 -13.09 2.26
N PHE A 417 -12.00 -14.10 1.60
CA PHE A 417 -10.64 -14.58 1.82
C PHE A 417 -9.83 -14.43 0.54
N ILE A 418 -8.84 -13.54 0.55
CA ILE A 418 -7.93 -13.38 -0.58
C ILE A 418 -6.90 -14.51 -0.56
N LYS A 419 -6.70 -15.17 -1.69
CA LYS A 419 -5.75 -16.29 -1.83
C LYS A 419 -4.47 -15.90 -2.56
N GLY A 420 -4.55 -14.98 -3.52
CA GLY A 420 -3.39 -14.50 -4.28
C GLY A 420 -3.80 -13.73 -5.52
N ARG A 421 -2.82 -13.44 -6.37
CA ARG A 421 -3.02 -12.81 -7.68
C ARG A 421 -3.09 -13.84 -8.78
N LEU A 422 -4.09 -13.76 -9.65
CA LEU A 422 -4.22 -14.66 -10.81
C LEU A 422 -2.96 -14.67 -11.70
N LYS A 423 -2.34 -13.51 -11.90
CA LYS A 423 -1.13 -13.36 -12.71
C LYS A 423 0.12 -14.03 -12.11
N ASN A 424 0.14 -14.23 -10.80
CA ASN A 424 1.26 -14.86 -10.10
C ASN A 424 1.07 -16.37 -9.96
N MET A 425 -0.14 -16.86 -10.22
CA MET A 425 -0.45 -18.29 -10.13
C MET A 425 0.49 -19.12 -11.02
N ILE A 426 0.98 -20.20 -10.47
CA ILE A 426 1.77 -21.22 -11.18
C ILE A 426 0.86 -22.42 -11.39
N VAL A 427 0.79 -22.91 -12.62
CA VAL A 427 0.07 -24.15 -12.92
C VAL A 427 1.06 -25.30 -12.79
N GLY A 428 0.84 -26.14 -11.79
CA GLY A 428 1.69 -27.30 -11.56
C GLY A 428 1.56 -28.38 -12.64
N PRO A 429 2.46 -29.37 -12.64
CA PRO A 429 2.53 -30.39 -13.69
C PRO A 429 1.26 -31.26 -13.84
N SER A 430 0.45 -31.39 -12.79
CA SER A 430 -0.82 -32.11 -12.81
C SER A 430 -2.03 -31.20 -13.03
N GLY A 431 -1.82 -29.93 -13.38
CA GLY A 431 -2.87 -28.95 -13.61
C GLY A 431 -3.38 -28.26 -12.33
N GLU A 432 -2.74 -28.48 -11.20
CA GLU A 432 -3.08 -27.80 -9.95
C GLU A 432 -2.64 -26.34 -9.93
N ASN A 433 -3.47 -25.50 -9.33
CA ASN A 433 -3.15 -24.09 -9.13
C ASN A 433 -2.31 -23.92 -7.86
N ILE A 434 -1.09 -23.39 -8.02
CA ILE A 434 -0.15 -23.10 -6.94
C ILE A 434 -0.07 -21.59 -6.77
N TYR A 435 -0.24 -21.13 -5.55
CA TYR A 435 -0.19 -19.70 -5.20
C TYR A 435 1.12 -19.40 -4.50
N PRO A 436 2.06 -18.72 -5.17
CA PRO A 436 3.36 -18.36 -4.59
C PRO A 436 3.25 -17.65 -3.26
N GLU A 437 2.26 -16.79 -3.11
CA GLU A 437 2.04 -15.99 -1.91
C GLU A 437 1.74 -16.83 -0.66
N ASP A 438 1.10 -18.00 -0.81
CA ASP A 438 0.84 -18.90 0.31
C ASP A 438 2.13 -19.59 0.80
N ILE A 439 3.02 -19.91 -0.13
CA ILE A 439 4.33 -20.50 0.19
C ILE A 439 5.25 -19.44 0.80
N GLU A 440 5.23 -18.22 0.26
CA GLU A 440 6.00 -17.09 0.74
C GLU A 440 5.59 -16.65 2.14
N GLU A 441 4.29 -16.73 2.48
CA GLU A 441 3.83 -16.51 3.85
C GLU A 441 4.51 -17.47 4.83
N VAL A 442 4.59 -18.75 4.47
CA VAL A 442 5.28 -19.76 5.29
C VAL A 442 6.78 -19.50 5.35
N LEU A 443 7.42 -19.19 4.20
CA LEU A 443 8.84 -18.80 4.13
C LEU A 443 9.13 -17.61 5.03
N ASN A 444 8.38 -16.54 4.86
CA ASN A 444 8.54 -15.30 5.61
C ASN A 444 8.23 -15.45 7.11
N SER A 445 7.58 -16.52 7.54
CA SER A 445 7.41 -16.85 8.97
C SER A 445 8.65 -17.49 9.61
N ASN A 446 9.66 -17.91 8.82
CA ASN A 446 10.92 -18.44 9.34
C ASN A 446 11.84 -17.29 9.79
N ARG A 447 12.52 -17.48 10.94
CA ARG A 447 13.41 -16.45 11.55
C ARG A 447 14.54 -15.98 10.63
N PHE A 448 15.03 -16.86 9.78
CA PHE A 448 16.14 -16.56 8.86
C PHE A 448 15.70 -15.83 7.60
N VAL A 449 14.41 -15.76 7.31
CA VAL A 449 13.88 -15.15 6.09
C VAL A 449 13.42 -13.73 6.38
N ALA A 450 13.97 -12.76 5.67
CA ALA A 450 13.49 -11.38 5.69
C ALA A 450 12.38 -11.17 4.64
N GLU A 451 12.62 -11.64 3.42
CA GLU A 451 11.67 -11.58 2.29
C GLU A 451 11.91 -12.75 1.35
N SER A 452 10.88 -13.18 0.63
CA SER A 452 10.98 -14.26 -0.33
C SER A 452 10.14 -14.04 -1.58
N VAL A 453 10.56 -14.67 -2.68
CA VAL A 453 9.81 -14.79 -3.93
C VAL A 453 9.84 -16.25 -4.35
N VAL A 454 8.67 -16.85 -4.51
CA VAL A 454 8.53 -18.20 -5.06
C VAL A 454 8.23 -18.09 -6.56
N THR A 455 8.99 -18.85 -7.34
CA THR A 455 8.86 -18.94 -8.80
C THR A 455 9.06 -20.38 -9.26
N GLU A 456 8.91 -20.60 -10.55
CA GLU A 456 9.16 -21.89 -11.18
C GLU A 456 10.45 -21.82 -12.02
N GLU A 457 11.27 -22.87 -11.90
CA GLU A 457 12.45 -23.09 -12.72
C GLU A 457 12.45 -24.56 -13.16
N ASP A 458 12.45 -24.81 -14.47
CA ASP A 458 12.42 -26.17 -15.07
C ASP A 458 11.28 -27.06 -14.54
N GLY A 459 10.07 -26.52 -14.39
CA GLY A 459 8.89 -27.23 -13.90
C GLY A 459 8.92 -27.53 -12.40
N LYS A 460 9.84 -26.93 -11.64
CA LYS A 460 9.96 -27.10 -10.19
C LYS A 460 9.83 -25.77 -9.47
N LEU A 461 9.12 -25.79 -8.34
CA LEU A 461 9.03 -24.61 -7.47
C LEU A 461 10.37 -24.39 -6.75
N ILE A 462 10.84 -23.16 -6.81
CA ILE A 462 12.03 -22.68 -6.09
C ILE A 462 11.69 -21.41 -5.31
N ALA A 463 12.43 -21.15 -4.23
CA ALA A 463 12.34 -19.93 -3.46
C ALA A 463 13.62 -19.11 -3.59
N LEU A 464 13.49 -17.87 -4.04
CA LEU A 464 14.51 -16.84 -3.88
C LEU A 464 14.28 -16.20 -2.50
N VAL A 465 15.33 -16.10 -1.69
CA VAL A 465 15.22 -15.63 -0.30
C VAL A 465 16.25 -14.55 -0.04
N HIS A 466 15.79 -13.42 0.44
CA HIS A 466 16.64 -12.45 1.11
C HIS A 466 16.66 -12.78 2.61
N PHE A 467 17.84 -13.14 3.11
CA PHE A 467 18.00 -13.60 4.48
C PHE A 467 18.05 -12.45 5.49
N ASN A 468 17.58 -12.71 6.70
CA ASN A 468 17.66 -11.79 7.83
C ASN A 468 19.10 -11.76 8.38
N THR A 469 19.83 -10.68 8.10
CA THR A 469 21.24 -10.51 8.49
C THR A 469 21.45 -10.64 10.00
N THR A 470 20.58 -10.06 10.82
CA THR A 470 20.67 -10.17 12.28
C THR A 470 20.55 -11.63 12.76
N ALA A 471 19.58 -12.37 12.22
CA ALA A 471 19.41 -13.78 12.57
C ALA A 471 20.57 -14.66 12.07
N LEU A 472 21.14 -14.30 10.91
CA LEU A 472 22.35 -14.95 10.41
C LEU A 472 23.54 -14.67 11.34
N GLU A 473 23.78 -13.41 11.72
CA GLU A 473 24.86 -13.02 12.60
C GLU A 473 24.78 -13.75 13.96
N GLU A 474 23.60 -13.80 14.56
CA GLU A 474 23.37 -14.56 15.80
C GLU A 474 23.71 -16.06 15.62
N ALA A 475 23.27 -16.68 14.53
CA ALA A 475 23.55 -18.09 14.23
C ALA A 475 25.03 -18.34 13.94
N TYR A 476 25.72 -17.38 13.30
CA TYR A 476 27.16 -17.43 13.08
C TYR A 476 27.95 -17.23 14.36
N ASP A 477 27.54 -16.33 15.25
CA ASP A 477 28.23 -16.11 16.52
C ASP A 477 28.10 -17.32 17.45
N GLU A 478 26.92 -17.95 17.52
CA GLU A 478 26.75 -19.22 18.22
C GLU A 478 27.64 -20.32 17.63
N PHE A 479 27.83 -20.33 16.31
CA PHE A 479 28.71 -21.27 15.62
C PHE A 479 30.19 -20.98 15.87
N LYS A 480 30.63 -19.71 15.82
CA LYS A 480 32.00 -19.27 16.12
C LYS A 480 32.42 -19.63 17.53
N HIS A 481 31.54 -19.54 18.50
CA HIS A 481 31.82 -19.95 19.88
C HIS A 481 32.11 -21.46 20.01
N LYS A 482 31.70 -22.27 19.05
CA LYS A 482 31.90 -23.73 19.02
C LYS A 482 33.03 -24.18 18.09
N PHE A 483 33.37 -23.39 17.06
CA PHE A 483 34.33 -23.75 16.02
C PHE A 483 35.14 -22.53 15.57
N ALA A 484 36.44 -22.66 15.36
CA ALA A 484 37.27 -21.63 14.72
C ALA A 484 36.84 -21.50 13.23
N THR A 485 36.29 -20.34 12.83
CA THR A 485 35.64 -20.17 11.50
C THR A 485 36.58 -19.61 10.44
N ASN A 486 36.64 -20.31 9.29
CA ASN A 486 37.14 -19.80 8.01
C ASN A 486 35.94 -19.60 7.03
N ALA A 487 36.21 -19.04 5.83
CA ALA A 487 35.18 -18.77 4.83
C ALA A 487 34.41 -20.03 4.39
N GLU A 488 35.07 -21.18 4.35
CA GLU A 488 34.50 -22.47 3.97
C GLU A 488 33.44 -22.94 4.98
N GLN A 489 33.70 -22.77 6.27
CA GLN A 489 32.76 -23.11 7.34
C GLN A 489 31.56 -22.16 7.37
N ALA A 490 31.75 -20.89 7.01
CA ALA A 490 30.64 -19.94 6.84
C ALA A 490 29.71 -20.37 5.69
N ALA A 491 30.27 -20.81 4.56
CA ALA A 491 29.50 -21.34 3.43
C ALA A 491 28.72 -22.61 3.81
N LEU A 492 29.33 -23.55 4.54
CA LEU A 492 28.65 -24.74 5.04
C LEU A 492 27.49 -24.41 5.98
N LYS A 493 27.66 -23.40 6.86
CA LYS A 493 26.59 -22.95 7.75
C LYS A 493 25.43 -22.33 6.98
N MET A 494 25.70 -21.56 5.91
CA MET A 494 24.66 -21.02 5.04
C MET A 494 23.85 -22.13 4.35
N GLU A 495 24.52 -23.17 3.85
CA GLU A 495 23.84 -24.31 3.25
C GLU A 495 23.00 -25.10 4.27
N GLU A 496 23.45 -25.21 5.51
CA GLU A 496 22.66 -25.77 6.61
C GLU A 496 21.40 -24.94 6.88
N ILE A 497 21.50 -23.60 6.92
CA ILE A 497 20.38 -22.69 7.11
C ILE A 497 19.40 -22.79 5.93
N LYS A 498 19.87 -22.81 4.68
CA LYS A 498 19.02 -23.01 3.50
C LYS A 498 18.24 -24.32 3.58
N ARG A 499 18.89 -25.40 4.02
CA ARG A 499 18.23 -26.70 4.22
C ARG A 499 17.19 -26.64 5.34
N GLU A 500 17.50 -25.99 6.47
CA GLU A 500 16.55 -25.78 7.56
C GLU A 500 15.30 -25.02 7.07
N VAL A 501 15.47 -23.95 6.29
CA VAL A 501 14.37 -23.19 5.69
C VAL A 501 13.55 -24.05 4.73
N LEU A 502 14.21 -24.83 3.88
CA LEU A 502 13.55 -25.73 2.94
C LEU A 502 12.69 -26.79 3.67
N GLU A 503 13.25 -27.45 4.66
CA GLU A 503 12.55 -28.45 5.47
C GLU A 503 11.37 -27.82 6.23
N TYR A 504 11.58 -26.66 6.84
CA TYR A 504 10.54 -25.92 7.54
C TYR A 504 9.34 -25.60 6.64
N VAL A 505 9.57 -25.06 5.46
CA VAL A 505 8.50 -24.72 4.51
C VAL A 505 7.78 -26.00 4.05
N ASN A 506 8.54 -26.98 3.60
CA ASN A 506 7.99 -28.23 3.06
C ASN A 506 7.23 -29.08 4.09
N SER A 507 7.44 -28.83 5.39
CA SER A 507 6.67 -29.44 6.47
C SER A 507 5.29 -28.80 6.68
N LYS A 508 5.08 -27.55 6.18
CA LYS A 508 3.87 -26.75 6.43
C LYS A 508 3.00 -26.54 5.21
N VAL A 509 3.55 -26.66 4.01
CA VAL A 509 2.81 -26.53 2.76
C VAL A 509 2.24 -27.86 2.30
N ASN A 510 1.20 -27.81 1.45
CA ASN A 510 0.65 -29.03 0.85
C ASN A 510 1.65 -29.68 -0.13
N ARG A 511 1.38 -30.91 -0.55
CA ARG A 511 2.29 -31.71 -1.40
C ARG A 511 2.64 -31.05 -2.73
N PHE A 512 1.73 -30.27 -3.32
CA PHE A 512 1.92 -29.60 -4.61
C PHE A 512 2.67 -28.28 -4.50
N SER A 513 2.66 -27.68 -3.31
CA SER A 513 3.32 -26.42 -3.01
C SER A 513 4.74 -26.59 -2.45
N LYS A 514 5.27 -27.82 -2.45
CA LYS A 514 6.65 -28.07 -1.97
C LYS A 514 7.66 -27.46 -2.90
N ILE A 515 8.58 -26.67 -2.34
CA ILE A 515 9.72 -26.12 -3.06
C ILE A 515 10.87 -27.11 -3.08
N THR A 516 11.68 -27.06 -4.14
CA THR A 516 12.82 -27.97 -4.32
C THR A 516 14.15 -27.35 -3.89
N LYS A 517 14.23 -26.02 -3.88
CA LYS A 517 15.48 -25.30 -3.63
C LYS A 517 15.20 -23.94 -2.98
N VAL A 518 16.09 -23.53 -2.09
CA VAL A 518 16.20 -22.18 -1.54
C VAL A 518 17.46 -21.54 -2.09
N ILE A 519 17.31 -20.41 -2.76
CA ILE A 519 18.41 -19.67 -3.39
C ILE A 519 18.54 -18.33 -2.66
N ASP A 520 19.76 -17.97 -2.28
CA ASP A 520 20.07 -16.67 -1.70
C ASP A 520 19.93 -15.58 -2.78
N ASN A 521 19.11 -14.58 -2.50
CA ASN A 521 19.03 -13.35 -3.29
C ASN A 521 20.00 -12.34 -2.69
N GLU A 522 21.12 -12.10 -3.37
CA GLU A 522 22.12 -11.13 -2.94
C GLU A 522 21.49 -9.72 -2.81
N GLY A 523 21.15 -9.35 -1.59
CA GLY A 523 20.54 -8.07 -1.27
C GLY A 523 19.00 -8.08 -1.23
N GLU A 524 18.41 -6.90 -0.98
CA GLU A 524 16.96 -6.72 -0.95
C GLU A 524 16.36 -6.85 -2.35
N PHE A 525 15.14 -7.39 -2.42
CA PHE A 525 14.39 -7.43 -3.67
C PHE A 525 14.05 -6.01 -4.15
N GLU A 526 14.10 -5.82 -5.47
CA GLU A 526 13.63 -4.59 -6.09
C GLU A 526 12.13 -4.42 -5.86
N LYS A 527 11.75 -3.23 -5.41
CA LYS A 527 10.36 -2.94 -5.02
C LYS A 527 9.73 -1.88 -5.89
N THR A 528 8.43 -1.97 -6.01
CA THR A 528 7.61 -0.90 -6.56
C THR A 528 7.60 0.30 -5.62
N PRO A 529 7.17 1.49 -6.08
CA PRO A 529 6.96 2.65 -5.21
C PRO A 529 6.02 2.37 -4.02
N THR A 530 5.14 1.37 -4.16
CA THR A 530 4.23 0.91 -3.08
C THR A 530 4.84 -0.17 -2.18
N LYS A 531 6.19 -0.37 -2.25
CA LYS A 531 6.97 -1.34 -1.47
C LYS A 531 6.62 -2.81 -1.71
N LYS A 532 5.97 -3.13 -2.84
CA LYS A 532 5.74 -4.51 -3.29
C LYS A 532 6.91 -4.99 -4.14
N ILE A 533 7.33 -6.24 -3.99
CA ILE A 533 8.41 -6.81 -4.78
C ILE A 533 8.02 -6.82 -6.27
N ARG A 534 8.92 -6.38 -7.15
CA ARG A 534 8.78 -6.44 -8.61
C ARG A 534 9.01 -7.87 -9.10
N ARG A 535 8.02 -8.75 -8.88
CA ARG A 535 8.13 -10.20 -9.16
C ARG A 535 8.61 -10.53 -10.57
N PHE A 536 8.24 -9.74 -11.58
CA PHE A 536 8.63 -9.99 -12.96
C PHE A 536 10.15 -9.98 -13.18
N ASN A 537 10.92 -9.29 -12.32
CA ASN A 537 12.38 -9.29 -12.35
C ASN A 537 12.97 -10.62 -11.84
N TYR A 538 12.16 -11.42 -11.15
CA TYR A 538 12.55 -12.66 -10.49
C TYR A 538 11.81 -13.88 -11.05
N ASP A 539 11.00 -13.71 -12.11
CA ASP A 539 10.24 -14.78 -12.76
C ASP A 539 11.14 -15.60 -13.68
N ARG A 540 11.54 -16.76 -13.24
CA ARG A 540 12.46 -17.67 -13.95
C ARG A 540 11.77 -18.56 -14.99
N ARG A 541 10.43 -18.55 -15.06
CA ARG A 541 9.67 -19.24 -16.12
C ARG A 541 9.99 -18.72 -17.52
N LYS A 542 10.54 -17.51 -17.62
CA LYS A 542 10.86 -16.81 -18.89
C LYS A 542 12.35 -16.71 -19.17
N ALA A 543 13.23 -17.31 -18.35
CA ALA A 543 14.65 -17.32 -18.64
C ALA A 543 14.89 -18.11 -19.95
N PRO A 544 15.66 -17.59 -20.92
CA PRO A 544 16.09 -18.38 -22.08
C PRO A 544 16.84 -19.60 -21.55
N LYS A 545 16.53 -20.79 -22.06
CA LYS A 545 17.36 -21.96 -21.81
C LYS A 545 18.77 -21.61 -22.23
N ASP A 546 19.76 -21.78 -21.35
CA ASP A 546 21.17 -21.68 -21.67
C ASP A 546 21.49 -22.67 -22.83
N GLY A 547 21.39 -22.20 -24.04
CA GLY A 547 21.54 -23.00 -25.28
C GLY A 547 21.35 -22.19 -26.56
N ASP A 548 20.63 -21.07 -26.54
CA ASP A 548 20.35 -20.30 -27.78
C ASP A 548 21.25 -19.06 -27.99
N ALA A 549 22.30 -18.87 -27.17
CA ALA A 549 23.24 -17.75 -27.29
C ALA A 549 24.44 -18.03 -28.24
N ALA A 550 24.40 -19.09 -29.03
CA ALA A 550 25.50 -19.45 -29.94
C ALA A 550 25.02 -19.77 -31.36
N GLN A 551 24.23 -18.89 -32.01
CA GLN A 551 24.12 -18.86 -33.50
C GLN A 551 23.47 -17.51 -33.92
N GLY A 552 24.27 -16.48 -34.06
CA GLY A 552 23.87 -15.17 -34.55
C GLY A 552 25.05 -14.25 -34.88
N GLY A 553 26.18 -14.83 -35.17
CA GLY A 553 27.32 -14.15 -35.80
C GLY A 553 27.37 -14.48 -37.28
N GLU A 554 27.45 -13.42 -38.11
CA GLU A 554 27.71 -13.43 -39.56
C GLU A 554 26.51 -13.69 -40.49
N GLN A 555 25.93 -12.61 -41.01
CA GLN A 555 25.91 -12.34 -42.46
C GLN A 555 25.21 -10.99 -42.78
N LYS A 556 26.09 -10.10 -43.34
CA LYS A 556 25.83 -8.92 -44.19
C LYS A 556 25.18 -7.69 -43.58
#